data_c7d5db9cdbd5e3ed9a38f7b353172714
#
_entry.id   c7d5db9cdbd5e3ed9a38f7b353172714
#
_cell.length_a   1.000
_cell.length_b   1.000
_cell.length_c   1.000
_cell.angle_alpha   90.00
_cell.angle_beta   90.00
_cell.angle_gamma   90.00
#
_symmetry.space_group_name_H-M   'P 1'
#
loop_
_entity.id
_entity.type
_entity.pdbx_description
1 polymer ?
#
loop_
_entity_poly.entity_id
_entity_poly.type
_entity_poly.pdbx_seq_one_letter_code
_entity_poly.pdbx_strand_id
1 'polypeptide(L)'
;HEHGEDCTCGCHNHEHEHEHHHEHGEGCTCGCHDHDHHGHHHADEVFQSWGRETTHKYTEEQIASILNALGDISLGTILRAKGIVAATEGEWIHFDFVPGQPEVRRGPADYTGRLCVIGAELDEDRIAELFGV
;
A
#
# COMPACT_ATOMS: atom_id res chain seq x y z
N HIS A 1 20.70 -11.93 -37.77
CA HIS A 1 19.85 -10.76 -38.00
C HIS A 1 20.75 -9.53 -37.89
N GLU A 2 21.13 -9.03 -39.03
CA GLU A 2 21.81 -7.73 -39.12
C GLU A 2 20.72 -6.65 -39.08
N HIS A 3 20.64 -5.91 -38.00
CA HIS A 3 19.84 -4.72 -37.92
C HIS A 3 20.67 -3.54 -38.46
N GLY A 4 20.30 -3.02 -39.64
CA GLY A 4 20.86 -1.79 -40.10
C GLY A 4 20.48 -0.60 -39.24
N GLU A 5 21.29 0.45 -39.25
CA GLU A 5 21.27 1.60 -38.35
C GLU A 5 19.96 2.43 -38.34
N ASP A 6 18.97 2.09 -39.17
CA ASP A 6 17.69 2.81 -39.28
C ASP A 6 16.45 1.94 -39.10
N CYS A 7 16.55 0.86 -38.30
CA CYS A 7 15.39 0.03 -38.06
C CYS A 7 14.48 0.64 -36.97
N THR A 8 13.52 1.45 -37.37
CA THR A 8 12.41 1.94 -36.56
C THR A 8 11.27 0.93 -36.45
N CYS A 9 11.52 -0.31 -36.89
CA CYS A 9 10.54 -1.36 -36.73
C CYS A 9 10.41 -1.71 -35.23
N GLY A 10 9.20 -1.69 -34.72
CA GLY A 10 8.88 -2.10 -33.37
C GLY A 10 9.11 -3.59 -33.07
N CYS A 11 10.20 -4.15 -33.66
CA CYS A 11 10.54 -5.57 -33.56
C CYS A 11 11.05 -6.00 -32.19
N HIS A 12 10.91 -5.13 -31.18
CA HIS A 12 11.26 -5.49 -29.81
C HIS A 12 10.18 -6.32 -29.10
N ASN A 13 9.08 -6.58 -29.80
CA ASN A 13 8.10 -7.53 -29.31
C ASN A 13 8.48 -8.93 -29.82
N HIS A 14 9.64 -9.41 -29.38
CA HIS A 14 9.98 -10.81 -29.52
C HIS A 14 9.21 -11.58 -28.48
N GLU A 15 8.07 -12.10 -28.87
CA GLU A 15 7.57 -13.31 -28.24
C GLU A 15 8.57 -14.42 -28.60
N HIS A 16 9.60 -14.52 -27.77
CA HIS A 16 10.46 -15.68 -27.82
C HIS A 16 9.72 -16.83 -27.18
N GLU A 17 8.99 -17.57 -27.98
CA GLU A 17 8.67 -18.95 -27.63
C GLU A 17 10.00 -19.70 -27.66
N HIS A 18 10.72 -19.64 -26.56
CA HIS A 18 11.84 -20.52 -26.35
C HIS A 18 11.29 -21.87 -25.91
N GLU A 19 11.00 -22.72 -26.88
CA GLU A 19 10.93 -24.15 -26.60
C GLU A 19 12.35 -24.60 -26.25
N HIS A 20 12.69 -24.45 -24.97
CA HIS A 20 13.91 -25.05 -24.44
C HIS A 20 13.64 -26.51 -24.13
N HIS A 21 13.78 -27.35 -25.15
CA HIS A 21 13.91 -28.77 -24.92
C HIS A 21 15.30 -29.02 -24.31
N HIS A 22 15.37 -28.98 -23.00
CA HIS A 22 16.53 -29.46 -22.29
C HIS A 22 16.34 -30.96 -22.02
N GLU A 23 16.92 -31.80 -22.87
CA GLU A 23 17.14 -33.19 -22.48
C GLU A 23 18.20 -33.22 -21.39
N HIS A 24 17.74 -33.28 -20.15
CA HIS A 24 18.62 -33.45 -19.02
C HIS A 24 19.00 -34.96 -18.89
N GLY A 25 20.19 -35.27 -19.37
CA GLY A 25 20.78 -36.56 -19.09
C GLY A 25 21.17 -36.68 -17.61
N GLU A 26 21.22 -37.91 -17.12
CA GLU A 26 21.65 -38.19 -15.73
C GLU A 26 23.01 -37.55 -15.44
N GLY A 27 23.03 -36.61 -14.49
CA GLY A 27 24.23 -35.94 -14.02
C GLY A 27 24.38 -34.48 -14.45
N CYS A 28 23.33 -33.82 -14.93
CA CYS A 28 23.37 -32.42 -15.20
C CYS A 28 23.51 -31.59 -13.92
N THR A 29 24.70 -31.05 -13.69
CA THR A 29 24.98 -30.11 -12.59
C THR A 29 24.77 -28.66 -12.98
N CYS A 30 24.08 -28.41 -14.14
CA CYS A 30 23.64 -27.05 -14.44
C CYS A 30 22.65 -26.64 -13.38
N GLY A 31 22.89 -25.60 -12.63
CA GLY A 31 22.04 -25.09 -11.56
C GLY A 31 20.62 -24.67 -11.99
N CYS A 32 20.01 -25.45 -12.89
CA CYS A 32 18.68 -25.21 -13.42
C CYS A 32 17.57 -25.71 -12.49
N HIS A 33 17.96 -26.28 -11.34
CA HIS A 33 17.02 -26.65 -10.32
C HIS A 33 16.73 -25.46 -9.44
N ASP A 34 15.47 -25.21 -9.25
CA ASP A 34 14.93 -24.17 -8.42
C ASP A 34 15.08 -22.74 -8.98
N HIS A 35 14.46 -22.51 -10.09
CA HIS A 35 13.77 -21.25 -10.21
C HIS A 35 12.43 -21.39 -9.49
N ASP A 36 12.49 -21.63 -8.20
CA ASP A 36 11.44 -21.26 -7.33
C ASP A 36 11.33 -19.73 -7.44
N HIS A 37 10.60 -19.32 -8.46
CA HIS A 37 10.06 -17.97 -8.50
C HIS A 37 9.01 -17.92 -7.40
N HIS A 38 9.45 -18.09 -6.16
CA HIS A 38 8.70 -17.62 -5.04
C HIS A 38 8.54 -16.13 -5.28
N GLY A 39 7.38 -15.82 -5.80
CA GLY A 39 7.02 -14.47 -6.10
C GLY A 39 7.46 -13.59 -4.94
N HIS A 40 8.11 -12.53 -5.26
CA HIS A 40 8.60 -11.55 -4.32
C HIS A 40 7.42 -10.82 -3.66
N HIS A 41 6.60 -11.59 -2.94
CA HIS A 41 5.44 -11.09 -2.20
C HIS A 41 5.81 -10.66 -0.79
N HIS A 42 7.11 -10.59 -0.50
CA HIS A 42 7.58 -10.23 0.84
C HIS A 42 7.11 -8.84 1.28
N ALA A 43 6.87 -7.93 0.35
CA ALA A 43 6.32 -6.62 0.67
C ALA A 43 4.87 -6.72 1.16
N ASP A 44 4.07 -7.60 0.55
CA ASP A 44 2.66 -7.79 0.93
C ASP A 44 2.52 -8.52 2.27
N GLU A 45 3.49 -9.35 2.64
CA GLU A 45 3.53 -10.05 3.93
C GLU A 45 3.95 -9.13 5.08
N VAL A 46 4.76 -8.09 4.79
CA VAL A 46 5.29 -7.17 5.80
C VAL A 46 4.34 -6.02 6.08
N PHE A 47 3.66 -5.51 5.05
CA PHE A 47 2.79 -4.36 5.17
C PHE A 47 1.33 -4.75 5.06
N GLN A 48 0.52 -4.13 5.92
CA GLN A 48 -0.92 -4.27 5.95
C GLN A 48 -1.57 -2.94 5.61
N SER A 49 -2.75 -3.02 5.03
CA SER A 49 -3.59 -1.87 4.77
C SER A 49 -4.93 -2.07 5.47
N TRP A 50 -5.30 -1.12 6.30
CA TRP A 50 -6.60 -1.07 6.94
C TRP A 50 -7.38 0.09 6.36
N GLY A 51 -8.60 -0.17 5.92
CA GLY A 51 -9.47 0.84 5.35
C GLY A 51 -10.89 0.72 5.86
N ARG A 52 -11.54 1.85 6.10
CA ARG A 52 -12.94 1.93 6.52
C ARG A 52 -13.62 3.11 5.86
N GLU A 53 -14.91 2.92 5.59
CA GLU A 53 -15.82 4.01 5.29
C GLU A 53 -16.67 4.29 6.52
N THR A 54 -16.97 5.55 6.78
CA THR A 54 -17.76 5.96 7.93
C THR A 54 -18.57 7.21 7.66
N THR A 55 -19.73 7.28 8.24
CA THR A 55 -20.57 8.48 8.28
C THR A 55 -20.36 9.29 9.55
N HIS A 56 -19.48 8.84 10.42
CA HIS A 56 -19.17 9.52 11.68
C HIS A 56 -18.58 10.90 11.42
N LYS A 57 -18.99 11.86 12.23
CA LYS A 57 -18.48 13.24 12.15
C LYS A 57 -17.43 13.47 13.24
N TYR A 58 -16.40 14.21 12.89
CA TYR A 58 -15.29 14.49 13.77
C TYR A 58 -15.06 15.99 13.94
N THR A 59 -14.41 16.37 15.03
CA THR A 59 -13.82 17.68 15.17
C THR A 59 -12.34 17.65 14.82
N GLU A 60 -11.74 18.79 14.51
CA GLU A 60 -10.29 18.85 14.27
C GLU A 60 -9.49 18.37 15.51
N GLU A 61 -9.96 18.72 16.70
CA GLU A 61 -9.32 18.27 17.95
C GLU A 61 -9.35 16.75 18.12
N GLN A 62 -10.47 16.12 17.76
CA GLN A 62 -10.57 14.67 17.77
C GLN A 62 -9.60 14.03 16.79
N ILE A 63 -9.54 14.53 15.56
CA ILE A 63 -8.61 14.03 14.55
C ILE A 63 -7.16 14.24 14.98
N ALA A 64 -6.81 15.40 15.50
CA ALA A 64 -5.46 15.67 16.00
C ALA A 64 -5.08 14.71 17.12
N SER A 65 -5.98 14.44 18.04
CA SER A 65 -5.80 13.46 19.12
C SER A 65 -5.61 12.04 18.60
N ILE A 66 -6.40 11.64 17.61
CA ILE A 66 -6.30 10.34 16.95
C ILE A 66 -4.95 10.19 16.26
N LEU A 67 -4.51 11.19 15.51
CA LEU A 67 -3.22 11.16 14.84
C LEU A 67 -2.04 11.07 15.80
N ASN A 68 -2.12 11.74 16.94
CA ASN A 68 -1.13 11.61 18.01
C ASN A 68 -1.11 10.18 18.57
N ALA A 69 -2.27 9.56 18.75
CA ALA A 69 -2.38 8.21 19.25
C ALA A 69 -1.86 7.17 18.21
N LEU A 70 -1.91 7.44 16.94
CA LEU A 70 -1.34 6.57 15.90
C LEU A 70 0.18 6.42 16.02
N GLY A 71 0.85 7.32 16.71
CA GLY A 71 2.26 7.19 17.03
C GLY A 71 2.57 6.16 18.13
N ASP A 72 1.56 5.60 18.78
CA ASP A 72 1.73 4.59 19.82
C ASP A 72 2.10 3.23 19.21
N ILE A 73 3.22 2.69 19.65
CA ILE A 73 3.73 1.40 19.19
C ILE A 73 2.78 0.23 19.46
N SER A 74 1.88 0.37 20.42
CA SER A 74 0.89 -0.66 20.74
C SER A 74 -0.12 -0.92 19.61
N LEU A 75 -0.27 0.03 18.68
CA LEU A 75 -1.12 -0.10 17.51
C LEU A 75 -0.41 -0.78 16.33
N GLY A 76 0.86 -1.08 16.45
CA GLY A 76 1.73 -1.55 15.41
C GLY A 76 2.62 -0.43 14.85
N THR A 77 3.35 -0.72 13.79
CA THR A 77 4.19 0.26 13.12
C THR A 77 3.40 0.94 12.03
N ILE A 78 2.91 2.13 12.30
CA ILE A 78 2.16 2.93 11.32
C ILE A 78 3.15 3.64 10.41
N LEU A 79 3.07 3.38 9.11
CA LEU A 79 3.90 4.05 8.10
C LEU A 79 3.21 5.30 7.56
N ARG A 80 1.92 5.21 7.34
CA ARG A 80 1.11 6.30 6.84
C ARG A 80 -0.35 6.09 7.20
N ALA A 81 -1.04 7.17 7.49
CA ALA A 81 -2.49 7.17 7.59
C ALA A 81 -3.00 8.39 6.85
N LYS A 82 -4.13 8.25 6.20
CA LYS A 82 -4.82 9.39 5.59
C LYS A 82 -6.32 9.16 5.60
N GLY A 83 -7.05 10.23 5.47
CA GLY A 83 -8.48 10.12 5.39
C GLY A 83 -9.15 11.44 5.09
N ILE A 84 -10.40 11.31 4.73
CA ILE A 84 -11.32 12.41 4.50
C ILE A 84 -12.58 12.06 5.30
N VAL A 85 -12.92 12.89 6.26
CA VAL A 85 -14.07 12.64 7.13
C VAL A 85 -14.95 13.88 7.25
N ALA A 86 -16.24 13.64 7.47
CA ALA A 86 -17.17 14.71 7.73
C ALA A 86 -16.82 15.40 9.05
N ALA A 87 -16.94 16.71 9.08
CA ALA A 87 -16.78 17.49 10.30
C ALA A 87 -18.12 17.81 10.91
N THR A 88 -18.12 18.04 12.23
CA THR A 88 -19.31 18.51 12.93
C THR A 88 -19.72 19.90 12.51
N GLU A 89 -18.74 20.72 12.11
CA GLU A 89 -18.96 22.07 11.62
C GLU A 89 -17.99 22.40 10.48
N GLY A 90 -18.47 23.10 9.46
CA GLY A 90 -17.67 23.59 8.35
C GLY A 90 -17.32 22.51 7.32
N GLU A 91 -16.26 22.77 6.60
CA GLU A 91 -15.75 21.86 5.57
C GLU A 91 -15.26 20.54 6.17
N TRP A 92 -15.22 19.52 5.35
CA TRP A 92 -14.70 18.23 5.76
C TRP A 92 -13.23 18.28 6.15
N ILE A 93 -12.82 17.35 7.01
CA ILE A 93 -11.46 17.25 7.51
C ILE A 93 -10.70 16.28 6.63
N HIS A 94 -9.62 16.78 6.03
CA HIS A 94 -8.65 15.97 5.31
C HIS A 94 -7.42 15.85 6.19
N PHE A 95 -7.00 14.64 6.48
CA PHE A 95 -5.80 14.42 7.28
C PHE A 95 -4.82 13.49 6.58
N ASP A 96 -3.57 13.70 6.89
CA ASP A 96 -2.46 12.86 6.49
C ASP A 96 -1.52 12.69 7.68
N PHE A 97 -1.02 11.52 7.86
CA PHE A 97 -0.11 11.20 8.94
C PHE A 97 1.08 10.41 8.39
N VAL A 98 2.26 10.94 8.67
CA VAL A 98 3.53 10.24 8.56
C VAL A 98 4.17 10.35 9.94
N PRO A 99 4.88 9.32 10.44
CA PRO A 99 5.47 9.37 11.76
C PRO A 99 6.23 10.68 12.03
N GLY A 100 5.83 11.39 13.08
CA GLY A 100 6.38 12.69 13.44
C GLY A 100 5.84 13.90 12.67
N GLN A 101 4.95 13.70 11.69
CA GLN A 101 4.41 14.78 10.86
C GLN A 101 2.90 14.60 10.62
N PRO A 102 2.06 14.77 11.65
CA PRO A 102 0.61 14.81 11.45
C PRO A 102 0.22 16.09 10.73
N GLU A 103 -0.69 15.98 9.79
CA GLU A 103 -1.23 17.10 9.03
C GLU A 103 -2.75 17.05 9.01
N VAL A 104 -3.38 18.15 9.33
CA VAL A 104 -4.84 18.30 9.31
C VAL A 104 -5.20 19.55 8.53
N ARG A 105 -6.10 19.41 7.59
CA ARG A 105 -6.59 20.54 6.77
C ARG A 105 -8.07 20.41 6.51
N ARG A 106 -8.69 21.47 6.07
CA ARG A 106 -10.08 21.48 5.62
C ARG A 106 -10.14 21.38 4.10
N GLY A 107 -11.18 20.78 3.59
CA GLY A 107 -11.37 20.65 2.16
C GLY A 107 -12.79 20.25 1.78
N PRO A 108 -13.03 20.04 0.48
CA PRO A 108 -14.36 19.71 -0.02
C PRO A 108 -14.85 18.36 0.51
N ALA A 109 -16.17 18.26 0.62
CA ALA A 109 -16.83 17.02 1.00
C ALA A 109 -16.60 15.91 -0.03
N ASP A 110 -16.50 14.68 0.45
CA ASP A 110 -16.51 13.48 -0.36
C ASP A 110 -17.87 12.80 -0.24
N TYR A 111 -18.07 11.73 -0.97
CA TYR A 111 -19.27 10.93 -0.94
C TYR A 111 -19.54 10.31 0.43
N THR A 112 -18.49 9.80 1.06
CA THR A 112 -18.51 9.26 2.42
C THR A 112 -17.17 9.50 3.09
N GLY A 113 -17.14 9.42 4.43
CA GLY A 113 -15.88 9.44 5.16
C GLY A 113 -15.06 8.19 4.84
N ARG A 114 -13.76 8.38 4.63
CA ARG A 114 -12.81 7.32 4.31
C ARG A 114 -11.60 7.42 5.19
N LEU A 115 -11.22 6.28 5.74
CA LEU A 115 -10.04 6.13 6.59
C LEU A 115 -9.13 5.09 5.97
N CYS A 116 -7.83 5.36 5.94
CA CYS A 116 -6.83 4.41 5.47
C CYS A 116 -5.60 4.47 6.36
N VAL A 117 -5.14 3.32 6.81
CA VAL A 117 -3.92 3.17 7.60
C VAL A 117 -3.07 2.08 6.97
N ILE A 118 -1.80 2.40 6.75
CA ILE A 118 -0.82 1.48 6.18
C ILE A 118 0.32 1.30 7.18
N GLY A 119 0.69 0.06 7.42
CA GLY A 119 1.78 -0.24 8.32
C GLY A 119 2.05 -1.72 8.45
N ALA A 120 2.82 -2.08 9.47
CA ALA A 120 3.18 -3.45 9.78
C ALA A 120 2.65 -3.82 11.16
N GLU A 121 2.19 -5.07 11.31
CA GLU A 121 1.65 -5.61 12.57
C GLU A 121 0.54 -4.75 13.16
N LEU A 122 -0.37 -4.27 12.30
CA LEU A 122 -1.46 -3.39 12.72
C LEU A 122 -2.44 -4.11 13.64
N ASP A 123 -2.76 -3.48 14.76
CA ASP A 123 -3.90 -3.86 15.60
C ASP A 123 -5.15 -3.20 15.05
N GLU A 124 -5.81 -3.86 14.12
CA GLU A 124 -6.97 -3.33 13.40
C GLU A 124 -8.13 -3.02 14.33
N ASP A 125 -8.36 -3.83 15.36
CA ASP A 125 -9.44 -3.62 16.32
C ASP A 125 -9.22 -2.34 17.13
N ARG A 126 -8.00 -2.10 17.57
CA ARG A 126 -7.63 -0.89 18.29
C ARG A 126 -7.68 0.35 17.43
N ILE A 127 -7.26 0.22 16.19
CA ILE A 127 -7.35 1.31 15.21
C ILE A 127 -8.83 1.68 14.98
N ALA A 128 -9.68 0.70 14.80
CA ALA A 128 -11.11 0.91 14.65
C ALA A 128 -11.72 1.59 15.89
N GLU A 129 -11.36 1.16 17.08
CA GLU A 129 -11.79 1.80 18.35
C GLU A 129 -11.33 3.25 18.44
N LEU A 130 -10.09 3.52 18.02
CA LEU A 130 -9.51 4.85 18.05
C LEU A 130 -10.31 5.84 17.17
N PHE A 131 -10.73 5.40 16.01
CA PHE A 131 -11.58 6.19 15.12
C PHE A 131 -13.07 6.10 15.47
N GLY A 132 -13.47 5.20 16.34
CA GLY A 132 -14.86 5.01 16.72
C GLY A 132 -15.73 4.34 15.66
N VAL A 133 -15.13 3.45 14.88
CA VAL A 133 -15.82 2.78 13.76
C VAL A 133 -15.87 1.25 13.86
#